data_55d019a067deed53830a7c270ef69c50
#
_entry.id   55d019a067deed53830a7c270ef69c50
#
_cell.length_a   1.000
_cell.length_b   1.000
_cell.length_c   1.000
_cell.angle_alpha   90.00
_cell.angle_beta   90.00
_cell.angle_gamma   90.00
#
_symmetry.space_group_name_H-M   'P 1'
#
loop_
_entity.id
_entity.type
_entity.pdbx_description
1 polymer ?
#
loop_
_entity_poly.entity_id
_entity_poly.type
_entity_poly.pdbx_seq_one_letter_code
_entity_poly.pdbx_strand_id
1 'polypeptide(L)'
;MKVVVIGGNAAGMSFAAKYKRNQPSSDVIVIEKRDYISFGACGLPYFAGGMFDDTERMISRTPEQAIQSGLDVRVNTEMVALNRTEKQITLRHNEAESVLDYDLLIIATGARPILPAFGEYNPEHVYTLTSQEDGLAVKESFKDSSKQRVCVIGAGFIGLEVFDAAHGLDKHVTIIEREQHIMSRQFSPEMITVVEEAIRESGADLKTGCSVSAIADAPQGGYIVSTDNGDVEADIVLLSLGFRPNTEAFELAKATNGALLVDEFGATEDAHIYAVGDCAVVHHMALGHSMYLPLATTANKQARMMADNLAGKDTHMTGFLGSSCLKVLDYELACTGVSELLAKEHNMAVKASTIADKNQTDYYPNQEDIKVKLVYHPDTHVLLGGEIIGKKGAVGRVNALAVAIVAKMTTEQLGYMDFCYAPPFSRTWDALNVAGNVAK
;
A
#
# COMPACT_ATOMS: atom_id res chain seq x y z
N MET A 1 20.65 25.48 8.17
CA MET A 1 19.89 25.16 6.94
C MET A 1 18.46 24.93 7.35
N LYS A 2 17.52 25.57 6.65
CA LYS A 2 16.09 25.45 6.89
C LYS A 2 15.51 24.39 5.94
N VAL A 3 15.07 23.28 6.48
CA VAL A 3 14.48 22.16 5.74
C VAL A 3 12.98 22.09 6.08
N VAL A 4 12.16 22.25 5.07
CA VAL A 4 10.70 22.21 5.23
C VAL A 4 10.16 20.92 4.62
N VAL A 5 9.35 20.19 5.40
CA VAL A 5 8.72 18.92 5.02
C VAL A 5 7.22 19.12 4.96
N ILE A 6 6.61 18.88 3.80
CA ILE A 6 5.16 18.96 3.62
C ILE A 6 4.54 17.58 3.72
N GLY A 7 3.80 17.34 4.79
CA GLY A 7 3.18 16.07 5.17
C GLY A 7 3.86 15.42 6.37
N GLY A 8 3.09 15.16 7.43
CA GLY A 8 3.55 14.65 8.73
C GLY A 8 3.33 13.15 8.95
N ASN A 9 3.08 12.35 7.89
CA ASN A 9 2.89 10.91 8.03
C ASN A 9 4.16 10.10 7.72
N ALA A 10 4.02 8.86 7.25
CA ALA A 10 5.07 7.86 7.11
C ALA A 10 6.37 8.40 6.49
N ALA A 11 6.31 8.96 5.30
CA ALA A 11 7.49 9.48 4.59
C ALA A 11 8.06 10.73 5.25
N GLY A 12 7.22 11.76 5.47
CA GLY A 12 7.68 13.04 6.00
C GLY A 12 8.30 12.94 7.39
N MET A 13 7.65 12.23 8.33
CA MET A 13 8.19 12.05 9.67
C MET A 13 9.42 11.13 9.70
N SER A 14 9.49 10.13 8.82
CA SER A 14 10.69 9.28 8.68
C SER A 14 11.88 10.09 8.19
N PHE A 15 11.67 10.97 7.20
CA PHE A 15 12.68 11.90 6.73
C PHE A 15 13.08 12.88 7.84
N ALA A 16 12.13 13.65 8.37
CA ALA A 16 12.38 14.73 9.34
C ALA A 16 13.15 14.23 10.56
N ALA A 17 12.70 13.14 11.17
CA ALA A 17 13.35 12.56 12.34
C ALA A 17 14.74 12.01 12.04
N LYS A 18 14.96 11.41 10.86
CA LYS A 18 16.27 10.90 10.47
C LYS A 18 17.24 12.04 10.14
N TYR A 19 16.77 13.03 9.37
CA TYR A 19 17.59 14.19 8.98
C TYR A 19 18.02 15.02 10.19
N LYS A 20 17.09 15.29 11.12
CA LYS A 20 17.42 16.03 12.38
C LYS A 20 18.48 15.31 13.21
N ARG A 21 18.45 13.98 13.29
CA ARG A 21 19.51 13.21 13.98
C ARG A 21 20.87 13.31 13.27
N ASN A 22 20.86 13.37 11.94
CA ASN A 22 22.11 13.49 11.15
C ASN A 22 22.67 14.92 11.16
N GLN A 23 21.79 15.92 11.19
CA GLN A 23 22.11 17.34 11.13
C GLN A 23 21.42 18.12 12.27
N PRO A 24 21.89 17.97 13.53
CA PRO A 24 21.20 18.52 14.72
C PRO A 24 21.05 20.05 14.70
N SER A 25 21.94 20.77 14.00
CA SER A 25 21.93 22.23 13.88
C SER A 25 20.96 22.77 12.83
N SER A 26 20.37 21.91 12.00
CA SER A 26 19.40 22.32 10.99
C SER A 26 18.03 22.60 11.61
N ASP A 27 17.34 23.61 11.06
CA ASP A 27 15.93 23.87 11.36
C ASP A 27 15.09 22.95 10.49
N VAL A 28 14.46 21.96 11.09
CA VAL A 28 13.58 21.00 10.39
C VAL A 28 12.15 21.27 10.79
N ILE A 29 11.37 21.77 9.82
CA ILE A 29 9.98 22.22 10.00
C ILE A 29 9.08 21.22 9.27
N VAL A 30 8.10 20.64 9.96
CA VAL A 30 7.10 19.73 9.39
C VAL A 30 5.75 20.43 9.36
N ILE A 31 5.14 20.48 8.19
CA ILE A 31 3.84 21.08 7.95
C ILE A 31 2.82 19.94 7.75
N GLU A 32 1.82 19.85 8.59
CA GLU A 32 0.75 18.85 8.50
C GLU A 32 -0.62 19.53 8.60
N LYS A 33 -1.51 19.21 7.66
CA LYS A 33 -2.85 19.79 7.60
C LYS A 33 -3.82 19.24 8.65
N ARG A 34 -3.57 18.05 9.15
CA ARG A 34 -4.35 17.43 10.25
C ARG A 34 -3.78 17.83 11.61
N ASP A 35 -4.47 17.50 12.66
CA ASP A 35 -4.04 17.73 14.04
C ASP A 35 -3.12 16.62 14.59
N TYR A 36 -2.90 15.54 13.82
CA TYR A 36 -2.04 14.41 14.15
C TYR A 36 -0.96 14.16 13.10
N ILE A 37 0.10 13.46 13.51
CA ILE A 37 1.21 13.00 12.66
C ILE A 37 1.45 11.51 12.86
N SER A 38 2.30 10.91 12.03
CA SER A 38 2.77 9.51 12.20
C SER A 38 1.64 8.48 12.32
N PHE A 39 0.54 8.71 11.60
CA PHE A 39 -0.64 7.88 11.63
C PHE A 39 -0.48 6.64 10.74
N GLY A 40 -0.78 5.47 11.29
CA GLY A 40 -0.72 4.18 10.61
C GLY A 40 -2.07 3.79 10.01
N ALA A 41 -2.44 4.38 8.86
CA ALA A 41 -3.72 4.13 8.19
C ALA A 41 -3.97 2.65 7.85
N CYS A 42 -2.91 1.83 7.71
CA CYS A 42 -3.03 0.38 7.52
C CYS A 42 -3.72 -0.35 8.70
N GLY A 43 -3.87 0.30 9.87
CA GLY A 43 -4.62 -0.22 11.00
C GLY A 43 -6.14 -0.03 10.90
N LEU A 44 -6.61 0.81 9.97
CA LEU A 44 -8.01 1.23 9.88
C LEU A 44 -9.01 0.08 9.65
N PRO A 45 -8.78 -0.88 8.73
CA PRO A 45 -9.70 -2.01 8.56
C PRO A 45 -9.83 -2.85 9.84
N TYR A 46 -8.73 -3.10 10.53
CA TYR A 46 -8.68 -3.86 11.79
C TYR A 46 -9.35 -3.10 12.95
N PHE A 47 -9.19 -1.78 12.98
CA PHE A 47 -9.90 -0.91 13.93
C PHE A 47 -11.41 -0.91 13.67
N ALA A 48 -11.83 -0.78 12.41
CA ALA A 48 -13.24 -0.84 12.01
C ALA A 48 -13.86 -2.20 12.34
N GLY A 49 -13.12 -3.29 12.13
CA GLY A 49 -13.50 -4.67 12.50
C GLY A 49 -13.48 -4.97 13.99
N GLY A 50 -13.14 -4.00 14.85
CA GLY A 50 -13.24 -4.15 16.31
C GLY A 50 -12.07 -4.89 16.97
N MET A 51 -10.93 -5.10 16.29
CA MET A 51 -9.75 -5.74 16.89
C MET A 51 -9.12 -4.89 18.00
N PHE A 52 -9.37 -3.60 18.00
CA PHE A 52 -9.01 -2.64 19.05
C PHE A 52 -9.95 -1.42 19.01
N ASP A 53 -10.03 -0.67 20.12
CA ASP A 53 -11.01 0.42 20.26
C ASP A 53 -10.39 1.82 20.25
N ASP A 54 -9.10 1.93 20.50
CA ASP A 54 -8.40 3.19 20.64
C ASP A 54 -7.63 3.55 19.37
N THR A 55 -8.01 4.66 18.71
CA THR A 55 -7.34 5.17 17.51
C THR A 55 -5.93 5.69 17.78
N GLU A 56 -5.61 6.09 19.01
CA GLU A 56 -4.28 6.56 19.39
C GLU A 56 -3.22 5.46 19.19
N ARG A 57 -3.62 4.19 19.25
CA ARG A 57 -2.72 3.05 18.95
C ARG A 57 -2.17 3.06 17.52
N MET A 58 -2.84 3.77 16.61
CA MET A 58 -2.37 3.95 15.23
C MET A 58 -1.44 5.17 15.09
N ILE A 59 -1.23 5.96 16.15
CA ILE A 59 -0.32 7.11 16.15
C ILE A 59 1.01 6.65 16.78
N SER A 60 2.02 6.47 15.96
CA SER A 60 3.34 6.01 16.45
C SER A 60 4.15 7.10 17.13
N ARG A 61 3.81 8.37 16.91
CA ARG A 61 4.43 9.54 17.56
C ARG A 61 3.45 10.72 17.55
N THR A 62 3.30 11.40 18.70
CA THR A 62 2.50 12.62 18.77
C THR A 62 3.30 13.86 18.33
N PRO A 63 2.63 15.00 17.98
CA PRO A 63 3.31 16.26 17.67
C PRO A 63 4.24 16.70 18.80
N GLU A 64 3.83 16.60 20.08
CA GLU A 64 4.62 16.99 21.25
C GLU A 64 5.90 16.17 21.39
N GLN A 65 5.81 14.86 21.18
CA GLN A 65 6.99 13.97 21.17
C GLN A 65 7.97 14.30 20.04
N ALA A 66 7.45 14.72 18.89
CA ALA A 66 8.28 15.15 17.77
C ALA A 66 8.97 16.50 18.06
N ILE A 67 8.25 17.45 18.66
CA ILE A 67 8.79 18.74 19.10
C ILE A 67 9.88 18.52 20.16
N GLN A 68 9.67 17.67 21.15
CA GLN A 68 10.66 17.33 22.17
C GLN A 68 11.94 16.70 21.55
N SER A 69 11.84 16.08 20.38
CA SER A 69 13.01 15.56 19.65
C SER A 69 13.74 16.62 18.80
N GLY A 70 13.33 17.90 18.88
CA GLY A 70 13.97 19.03 18.21
C GLY A 70 13.42 19.36 16.83
N LEU A 71 12.24 18.85 16.46
CA LEU A 71 11.53 19.25 15.23
C LEU A 71 10.62 20.46 15.52
N ASP A 72 10.39 21.33 14.53
CA ASP A 72 9.29 22.28 14.51
C ASP A 72 8.11 21.63 13.77
N VAL A 73 7.09 21.19 14.51
CA VAL A 73 5.90 20.52 13.93
C VAL A 73 4.72 21.47 14.00
N ARG A 74 4.17 21.79 12.83
CA ARG A 74 3.03 22.68 12.66
C ARG A 74 1.83 21.89 12.12
N VAL A 75 1.01 21.43 13.01
CA VAL A 75 -0.27 20.75 12.69
C VAL A 75 -1.36 21.78 12.34
N ASN A 76 -2.50 21.32 11.82
CA ASN A 76 -3.58 22.17 11.33
C ASN A 76 -3.10 23.27 10.36
N THR A 77 -2.04 22.99 9.62
CA THR A 77 -1.38 23.93 8.73
C THR A 77 -1.24 23.33 7.34
N GLU A 78 -1.83 23.96 6.35
CA GLU A 78 -1.81 23.50 4.97
C GLU A 78 -0.88 24.37 4.12
N MET A 79 -0.06 23.74 3.29
CA MET A 79 0.68 24.44 2.23
C MET A 79 -0.26 24.64 1.03
N VAL A 80 -0.50 25.90 0.67
CA VAL A 80 -1.46 26.28 -0.38
C VAL A 80 -0.80 26.78 -1.67
N ALA A 81 0.45 27.26 -1.60
CA ALA A 81 1.17 27.71 -2.79
C ALA A 81 2.69 27.50 -2.63
N LEU A 82 3.37 27.32 -3.75
CA LEU A 82 4.82 27.20 -3.87
C LEU A 82 5.36 28.27 -4.85
N ASN A 83 6.30 29.10 -4.39
CA ASN A 83 7.09 29.97 -5.22
C ASN A 83 8.54 29.41 -5.31
N ARG A 84 8.85 28.73 -6.41
CA ARG A 84 10.16 28.09 -6.62
C ARG A 84 11.29 29.12 -6.78
N THR A 85 11.00 30.25 -7.42
CA THR A 85 12.01 31.29 -7.70
C THR A 85 12.51 31.95 -6.42
N GLU A 86 11.59 32.27 -5.52
CA GLU A 86 11.90 32.92 -4.24
C GLU A 86 12.20 31.89 -3.13
N LYS A 87 12.06 30.58 -3.40
CA LYS A 87 12.16 29.49 -2.41
C LYS A 87 11.25 29.72 -1.21
N GLN A 88 9.99 29.99 -1.48
CA GLN A 88 8.96 30.29 -0.49
C GLN A 88 7.74 29.38 -0.67
N ILE A 89 7.11 29.04 0.43
CA ILE A 89 5.79 28.44 0.45
C ILE A 89 4.81 29.34 1.18
N THR A 90 3.56 29.31 0.74
CA THR A 90 2.45 29.95 1.46
C THR A 90 1.75 28.89 2.29
N LEU A 91 1.61 29.16 3.57
CA LEU A 91 0.95 28.32 4.55
C LEU A 91 -0.38 28.96 4.96
N ARG A 92 -1.40 28.13 5.17
CA ARG A 92 -2.71 28.53 5.73
C ARG A 92 -2.92 27.80 7.06
N HIS A 93 -3.18 28.59 8.12
CA HIS A 93 -3.56 28.10 9.43
C HIS A 93 -4.76 28.92 9.93
N ASN A 94 -5.89 28.29 10.21
CA ASN A 94 -7.12 28.97 10.66
C ASN A 94 -7.47 30.21 9.80
N GLU A 95 -7.52 30.05 8.47
CA GLU A 95 -7.80 31.11 7.48
C GLU A 95 -6.70 32.20 7.33
N ALA A 96 -5.73 32.25 8.23
CA ALA A 96 -4.60 33.16 8.12
C ALA A 96 -3.49 32.59 7.22
N GLU A 97 -3.01 33.38 6.28
CA GLU A 97 -1.90 33.01 5.41
C GLU A 97 -0.59 33.61 5.92
N SER A 98 0.49 32.86 5.78
CA SER A 98 1.84 33.26 6.10
C SER A 98 2.83 32.69 5.08
N VAL A 99 3.97 33.33 4.93
CA VAL A 99 5.04 32.89 4.01
C VAL A 99 6.18 32.30 4.82
N LEU A 100 6.74 31.19 4.34
CA LEU A 100 7.88 30.52 4.94
C LEU A 100 8.93 30.24 3.87
N ASP A 101 10.18 30.71 4.10
CA ASP A 101 11.33 30.41 3.24
C ASP A 101 11.87 29.02 3.53
N TYR A 102 12.50 28.39 2.53
CA TYR A 102 13.21 27.14 2.68
C TYR A 102 14.59 27.14 1.96
N ASP A 103 15.53 26.38 2.49
CA ASP A 103 16.76 26.01 1.78
C ASP A 103 16.53 24.70 1.01
N LEU A 104 15.81 23.73 1.65
CA LEU A 104 15.35 22.48 1.05
C LEU A 104 13.86 22.27 1.35
N LEU A 105 13.11 21.84 0.34
CA LEU A 105 11.70 21.46 0.44
C LEU A 105 11.55 19.97 0.17
N ILE A 106 10.91 19.26 1.09
CA ILE A 106 10.61 17.83 0.97
C ILE A 106 9.09 17.66 0.83
N ILE A 107 8.65 17.23 -0.33
CA ILE A 107 7.26 16.96 -0.61
C ILE A 107 6.94 15.52 -0.19
N ALA A 108 6.11 15.35 0.84
CA ALA A 108 5.68 14.08 1.39
C ALA A 108 4.16 14.06 1.59
N THR A 109 3.43 14.67 0.66
CA THR A 109 1.99 14.93 0.73
C THR A 109 1.12 13.68 0.57
N GLY A 110 1.72 12.55 0.21
CA GLY A 110 1.03 11.28 0.08
C GLY A 110 0.02 11.27 -1.07
N ALA A 111 -1.06 10.53 -0.86
CA ALA A 111 -2.12 10.35 -1.84
C ALA A 111 -3.50 10.41 -1.16
N ARG A 112 -4.55 10.57 -1.96
CA ARG A 112 -5.96 10.54 -1.53
C ARG A 112 -6.72 9.48 -2.31
N PRO A 113 -7.85 8.99 -1.77
CA PRO A 113 -8.73 8.07 -2.47
C PRO A 113 -9.24 8.67 -3.79
N ILE A 114 -9.42 7.81 -4.77
CA ILE A 114 -10.15 8.16 -5.99
C ILE A 114 -11.64 8.12 -5.67
N LEU A 115 -12.29 9.26 -5.82
CA LEU A 115 -13.74 9.40 -5.69
C LEU A 115 -14.34 9.52 -7.09
N PRO A 116 -15.07 8.53 -7.58
CA PRO A 116 -15.72 8.58 -8.87
C PRO A 116 -17.02 9.40 -8.81
N ALA A 117 -17.40 9.97 -9.95
CA ALA A 117 -18.69 10.61 -10.11
C ALA A 117 -19.77 9.56 -10.44
N PHE A 118 -20.15 8.74 -9.47
CA PHE A 118 -21.21 7.73 -9.62
C PHE A 118 -22.63 8.28 -9.36
N GLY A 119 -22.93 9.50 -9.75
CA GLY A 119 -24.22 10.15 -9.52
C GLY A 119 -24.25 10.97 -8.22
N GLU A 120 -25.47 11.36 -7.80
CA GLU A 120 -25.68 12.08 -6.55
C GLU A 120 -25.99 11.08 -5.43
N TYR A 121 -25.08 10.94 -4.48
CA TYR A 121 -25.26 10.14 -3.28
C TYR A 121 -24.91 10.96 -2.03
N ASN A 122 -25.52 10.64 -0.89
CA ASN A 122 -25.15 11.26 0.38
C ASN A 122 -23.76 10.76 0.82
N PRO A 123 -22.73 11.63 0.88
CA PRO A 123 -21.38 11.21 1.27
C PRO A 123 -21.26 10.78 2.74
N GLU A 124 -22.28 11.01 3.58
CA GLU A 124 -22.22 10.64 5.00
C GLU A 124 -22.19 9.12 5.24
N HIS A 125 -22.62 8.32 4.25
CA HIS A 125 -22.67 6.86 4.38
C HIS A 125 -21.95 6.13 3.25
N VAL A 126 -21.28 6.85 2.36
CA VAL A 126 -20.36 6.30 1.35
C VAL A 126 -18.95 6.63 1.79
N TYR A 127 -18.24 5.64 2.23
CA TYR A 127 -16.99 5.80 2.94
C TYR A 127 -15.77 5.54 2.07
N THR A 128 -14.69 6.22 2.39
CA THR A 128 -13.31 5.77 2.14
C THR A 128 -12.69 5.34 3.45
N LEU A 129 -11.46 4.82 3.44
CA LEU A 129 -10.81 4.38 4.67
C LEU A 129 -9.33 4.80 4.67
N THR A 130 -9.08 6.08 4.96
CA THR A 130 -7.74 6.68 4.83
C THR A 130 -7.35 7.61 5.97
N SER A 131 -8.32 8.04 6.77
CA SER A 131 -8.12 8.96 7.88
C SER A 131 -8.66 8.40 9.19
N GLN A 132 -8.31 9.00 10.30
CA GLN A 132 -8.84 8.63 11.61
C GLN A 132 -10.37 8.82 11.66
N GLU A 133 -10.87 9.89 11.04
CA GLU A 133 -12.29 10.23 10.93
C GLU A 133 -13.02 9.15 10.11
N ASP A 134 -12.45 8.74 8.97
CA ASP A 134 -13.01 7.63 8.17
C ASP A 134 -13.14 6.36 9.03
N GLY A 135 -12.08 6.01 9.76
CA GLY A 135 -12.07 4.83 10.62
C GLY A 135 -13.13 4.84 11.70
N LEU A 136 -13.32 5.99 12.36
CA LEU A 136 -14.36 6.18 13.37
C LEU A 136 -15.76 6.04 12.78
N ALA A 137 -16.02 6.67 11.63
CA ALA A 137 -17.31 6.61 10.95
C ALA A 137 -17.66 5.20 10.46
N VAL A 138 -16.70 4.48 9.87
CA VAL A 138 -16.90 3.09 9.44
C VAL A 138 -17.14 2.18 10.64
N LYS A 139 -16.34 2.31 11.70
CA LYS A 139 -16.51 1.52 12.92
C LYS A 139 -17.89 1.72 13.56
N GLU A 140 -18.37 2.95 13.63
CA GLU A 140 -19.70 3.25 14.15
C GLU A 140 -20.79 2.63 13.27
N SER A 141 -20.66 2.74 11.93
CA SER A 141 -21.58 2.09 11.01
C SER A 141 -21.56 0.56 11.09
N PHE A 142 -20.40 -0.05 11.35
CA PHE A 142 -20.30 -1.50 11.54
C PHE A 142 -20.92 -1.97 12.85
N LYS A 143 -20.89 -1.17 13.91
CA LYS A 143 -21.57 -1.45 15.18
C LYS A 143 -23.09 -1.34 15.10
N ASP A 144 -23.63 -0.59 14.16
CA ASP A 144 -25.06 -0.43 13.98
C ASP A 144 -25.71 -1.75 13.50
N SER A 145 -26.50 -2.35 14.37
CA SER A 145 -27.18 -3.62 14.08
C SER A 145 -28.26 -3.52 13.00
N SER A 146 -28.74 -2.32 12.68
CA SER A 146 -29.70 -2.10 11.60
C SER A 146 -29.04 -2.09 10.22
N LYS A 147 -27.71 -1.90 10.14
CA LYS A 147 -26.91 -1.87 8.90
C LYS A 147 -26.22 -3.20 8.70
N GLN A 148 -26.84 -4.10 7.95
CA GLN A 148 -26.32 -5.46 7.76
C GLN A 148 -25.64 -5.70 6.42
N ARG A 149 -26.00 -4.94 5.36
CA ARG A 149 -25.52 -5.13 3.99
C ARG A 149 -24.38 -4.16 3.71
N VAL A 150 -23.20 -4.69 3.46
CA VAL A 150 -22.00 -3.91 3.15
C VAL A 150 -21.61 -4.15 1.69
N CYS A 151 -21.52 -3.09 0.92
CA CYS A 151 -21.01 -3.14 -0.46
C CYS A 151 -19.59 -2.52 -0.50
N VAL A 152 -18.61 -3.32 -0.90
CA VAL A 152 -17.23 -2.89 -1.11
C VAL A 152 -16.97 -2.77 -2.61
N ILE A 153 -16.65 -1.57 -3.08
CA ILE A 153 -16.36 -1.29 -4.48
C ILE A 153 -14.85 -1.19 -4.68
N GLY A 154 -14.29 -2.18 -5.39
CA GLY A 154 -12.86 -2.39 -5.60
C GLY A 154 -12.28 -3.47 -4.68
N ALA A 155 -11.70 -4.51 -5.27
CA ALA A 155 -11.12 -5.66 -4.58
C ALA A 155 -9.57 -5.63 -4.57
N GLY A 156 -9.00 -4.44 -4.26
CA GLY A 156 -7.59 -4.27 -3.92
C GLY A 156 -7.33 -4.53 -2.43
N PHE A 157 -6.14 -4.16 -1.94
CA PHE A 157 -5.73 -4.37 -0.54
C PHE A 157 -6.79 -3.91 0.47
N ILE A 158 -7.16 -2.62 0.44
CA ILE A 158 -8.11 -2.04 1.40
C ILE A 158 -9.48 -2.69 1.29
N GLY A 159 -9.97 -2.91 0.05
CA GLY A 159 -11.29 -3.51 -0.15
C GLY A 159 -11.40 -4.91 0.44
N LEU A 160 -10.37 -5.73 0.28
CA LEU A 160 -10.35 -7.08 0.84
C LEU A 160 -10.13 -7.10 2.36
N GLU A 161 -9.35 -6.16 2.92
CA GLU A 161 -9.22 -6.00 4.38
C GLU A 161 -10.53 -5.51 5.01
N VAL A 162 -11.27 -4.62 4.34
CA VAL A 162 -12.60 -4.17 4.78
C VAL A 162 -13.62 -5.32 4.67
N PHE A 163 -13.55 -6.12 3.59
CA PHE A 163 -14.35 -7.34 3.49
C PHE A 163 -14.10 -8.26 4.70
N ASP A 164 -12.83 -8.60 4.98
CA ASP A 164 -12.46 -9.48 6.11
C ASP A 164 -12.98 -8.93 7.45
N ALA A 165 -12.86 -7.62 7.65
CA ALA A 165 -13.34 -6.91 8.84
C ALA A 165 -14.87 -6.96 8.99
N ALA A 166 -15.63 -6.68 7.92
CA ALA A 166 -17.09 -6.69 7.94
C ALA A 166 -17.65 -8.11 8.05
N HIS A 167 -17.05 -9.07 7.35
CA HIS A 167 -17.39 -10.49 7.41
C HIS A 167 -17.17 -11.06 8.81
N GLY A 168 -16.06 -10.68 9.49
CA GLY A 168 -15.78 -11.04 10.88
C GLY A 168 -16.78 -10.47 11.90
N LEU A 169 -17.62 -9.52 11.50
CA LEU A 169 -18.73 -8.94 12.27
C LEU A 169 -20.11 -9.48 11.82
N ASP A 170 -20.14 -10.60 11.12
CA ASP A 170 -21.35 -11.26 10.60
C ASP A 170 -22.19 -10.38 9.65
N LYS A 171 -21.56 -9.42 8.95
CA LYS A 171 -22.24 -8.61 7.92
C LYS A 171 -22.34 -9.37 6.60
N HIS A 172 -23.41 -9.11 5.86
CA HIS A 172 -23.56 -9.58 4.48
C HIS A 172 -22.75 -8.69 3.54
N VAL A 173 -21.67 -9.22 2.98
CA VAL A 173 -20.76 -8.43 2.16
C VAL A 173 -20.90 -8.78 0.69
N THR A 174 -21.13 -7.74 -0.13
CA THR A 174 -20.97 -7.80 -1.59
C THR A 174 -19.70 -7.07 -1.98
N ILE A 175 -18.81 -7.72 -2.71
CA ILE A 175 -17.59 -7.14 -3.28
C ILE A 175 -17.79 -6.97 -4.79
N ILE A 176 -17.58 -5.77 -5.30
CA ILE A 176 -17.69 -5.48 -6.74
C ILE A 176 -16.30 -5.10 -7.26
N GLU A 177 -15.82 -5.86 -8.24
CA GLU A 177 -14.54 -5.62 -8.89
C GLU A 177 -14.71 -5.55 -10.41
N ARG A 178 -14.18 -4.48 -11.01
CA ARG A 178 -14.26 -4.25 -12.46
C ARG A 178 -13.42 -5.24 -13.25
N GLU A 179 -12.27 -5.60 -12.73
CA GLU A 179 -11.38 -6.58 -13.37
C GLU A 179 -11.96 -8.01 -13.22
N GLN A 180 -11.49 -8.93 -14.06
CA GLN A 180 -11.96 -10.32 -14.05
C GLN A 180 -11.58 -11.09 -12.79
N HIS A 181 -10.55 -10.61 -12.06
CA HIS A 181 -10.04 -11.20 -10.84
C HIS A 181 -9.76 -10.13 -9.79
N ILE A 182 -9.90 -10.48 -8.52
CA ILE A 182 -9.45 -9.63 -7.41
C ILE A 182 -7.92 -9.50 -7.46
N MET A 183 -7.37 -8.40 -6.94
CA MET A 183 -5.92 -8.18 -6.86
C MET A 183 -5.16 -8.42 -8.18
N SER A 184 -5.80 -8.24 -9.32
CA SER A 184 -5.29 -8.60 -10.66
C SER A 184 -3.95 -7.94 -11.05
N ARG A 185 -3.57 -6.84 -10.39
CA ARG A 185 -2.26 -6.20 -10.60
C ARG A 185 -1.12 -6.89 -9.86
N GLN A 186 -1.42 -7.59 -8.78
CA GLN A 186 -0.46 -8.22 -7.88
C GLN A 186 -0.35 -9.73 -8.08
N PHE A 187 -1.47 -10.38 -8.42
CA PHE A 187 -1.55 -11.83 -8.51
C PHE A 187 -2.09 -12.27 -9.86
N SER A 188 -1.51 -13.35 -10.36
CA SER A 188 -1.97 -14.02 -11.56
C SER A 188 -3.27 -14.76 -11.33
N PRO A 189 -4.14 -14.93 -12.36
CA PRO A 189 -5.43 -15.62 -12.23
C PRO A 189 -5.34 -17.00 -11.57
N GLU A 190 -4.39 -17.83 -11.99
CA GLU A 190 -4.20 -19.17 -11.44
C GLU A 190 -3.77 -19.19 -9.97
N MET A 191 -3.20 -18.07 -9.48
CA MET A 191 -2.84 -17.92 -8.07
C MET A 191 -4.05 -17.49 -7.25
N ILE A 192 -4.77 -16.45 -7.69
CA ILE A 192 -5.79 -15.79 -6.86
C ILE A 192 -7.12 -16.54 -6.80
N THR A 193 -7.42 -17.41 -7.77
CA THR A 193 -8.72 -18.13 -7.87
C THR A 193 -9.07 -18.86 -6.57
N VAL A 194 -8.10 -19.45 -5.87
CA VAL A 194 -8.35 -20.15 -4.60
C VAL A 194 -8.89 -19.23 -3.51
N VAL A 195 -8.49 -17.96 -3.52
CA VAL A 195 -8.98 -16.95 -2.56
C VAL A 195 -10.39 -16.48 -2.96
N GLU A 196 -10.64 -16.31 -4.26
CA GLU A 196 -11.99 -15.98 -4.78
C GLU A 196 -13.00 -17.07 -4.44
N GLU A 197 -12.61 -18.33 -4.57
CA GLU A 197 -13.45 -19.49 -4.16
C GLU A 197 -13.73 -19.43 -2.66
N ALA A 198 -12.71 -19.23 -1.83
CA ALA A 198 -12.88 -19.11 -0.38
C ALA A 198 -13.78 -17.92 0.02
N ILE A 199 -13.69 -16.79 -0.66
CA ILE A 199 -14.60 -15.65 -0.45
C ILE A 199 -16.05 -16.04 -0.77
N ARG A 200 -16.30 -16.73 -1.89
CA ARG A 200 -17.66 -17.18 -2.24
C ARG A 200 -18.18 -18.25 -1.26
N GLU A 201 -17.32 -19.18 -0.86
CA GLU A 201 -17.66 -20.23 0.13
C GLU A 201 -17.96 -19.65 1.53
N SER A 202 -17.40 -18.48 1.87
CA SER A 202 -17.71 -17.78 3.12
C SER A 202 -19.12 -17.18 3.16
N GLY A 203 -19.85 -17.21 2.03
CA GLY A 203 -21.19 -16.63 1.89
C GLY A 203 -21.20 -15.19 1.41
N ALA A 204 -20.06 -14.60 1.10
CA ALA A 204 -19.99 -13.27 0.49
C ALA A 204 -20.33 -13.32 -1.01
N ASP A 205 -20.94 -12.25 -1.53
CA ASP A 205 -21.22 -12.09 -2.95
C ASP A 205 -20.04 -11.40 -3.65
N LEU A 206 -19.24 -12.16 -4.40
CA LEU A 206 -18.10 -11.66 -5.14
C LEU A 206 -18.46 -11.49 -6.63
N LYS A 207 -18.60 -10.25 -7.08
CA LYS A 207 -18.90 -9.84 -8.46
C LYS A 207 -17.63 -9.30 -9.12
N THR A 208 -16.92 -10.15 -9.85
CA THR A 208 -15.78 -9.77 -10.69
C THR A 208 -16.21 -9.51 -12.13
N GLY A 209 -15.43 -8.73 -12.91
CA GLY A 209 -15.82 -8.27 -14.25
C GLY A 209 -17.07 -7.42 -14.22
N CYS A 210 -17.33 -6.70 -13.12
CA CYS A 210 -18.58 -5.99 -12.87
C CYS A 210 -18.27 -4.51 -12.58
N SER A 211 -18.85 -3.61 -13.39
CA SER A 211 -18.60 -2.18 -13.30
C SER A 211 -19.78 -1.45 -12.64
N VAL A 212 -19.46 -0.58 -11.68
CA VAL A 212 -20.44 0.33 -11.06
C VAL A 212 -20.66 1.54 -11.95
N SER A 213 -21.93 1.88 -12.18
CA SER A 213 -22.34 3.05 -12.97
C SER A 213 -22.95 4.17 -12.13
N ALA A 214 -23.61 3.84 -11.03
CA ALA A 214 -24.23 4.82 -10.14
C ALA A 214 -24.33 4.33 -8.69
N ILE A 215 -24.41 5.26 -7.75
CA ILE A 215 -24.82 5.04 -6.36
C ILE A 215 -25.94 6.04 -6.11
N ALA A 216 -27.05 5.59 -5.56
CA ALA A 216 -28.21 6.42 -5.24
C ALA A 216 -28.80 6.01 -3.90
N ASP A 217 -29.45 6.95 -3.21
CA ASP A 217 -30.18 6.66 -1.98
C ASP A 217 -31.37 5.72 -2.28
N ALA A 218 -31.55 4.69 -1.49
CA ALA A 218 -32.68 3.77 -1.59
C ALA A 218 -33.93 4.35 -0.91
N PRO A 219 -35.14 4.17 -1.47
CA PRO A 219 -36.38 4.72 -0.91
C PRO A 219 -36.71 4.28 0.52
N GLN A 220 -36.16 3.13 0.94
CA GLN A 220 -36.39 2.56 2.27
C GLN A 220 -35.19 2.72 3.22
N GLY A 221 -34.23 3.56 2.85
CA GLY A 221 -32.95 3.76 3.52
C GLY A 221 -31.83 2.88 2.98
N GLY A 222 -30.59 3.31 3.15
CA GLY A 222 -29.41 2.71 2.54
C GLY A 222 -29.22 3.16 1.07
N TYR A 223 -28.56 2.34 0.28
CA TYR A 223 -28.12 2.65 -1.09
C TYR A 223 -28.52 1.58 -2.09
N ILE A 224 -28.71 2.01 -3.34
CA ILE A 224 -28.74 1.18 -4.53
C ILE A 224 -27.46 1.44 -5.30
N VAL A 225 -26.63 0.44 -5.46
CA VAL A 225 -25.41 0.48 -6.28
C VAL A 225 -25.73 -0.17 -7.61
N SER A 226 -25.88 0.63 -8.66
CA SER A 226 -26.22 0.17 -10.01
C SER A 226 -24.96 -0.31 -10.73
N THR A 227 -25.04 -1.51 -11.28
CA THR A 227 -23.94 -2.14 -12.02
C THR A 227 -24.39 -2.65 -13.39
N ASP A 228 -23.44 -2.98 -14.26
CA ASP A 228 -23.70 -3.64 -15.54
C ASP A 228 -24.22 -5.10 -15.39
N ASN A 229 -24.23 -5.62 -14.15
CA ASN A 229 -24.75 -6.95 -13.82
C ASN A 229 -25.87 -6.92 -12.77
N GLY A 230 -26.72 -5.87 -12.83
CA GLY A 230 -27.86 -5.65 -11.93
C GLY A 230 -27.52 -4.81 -10.71
N ASP A 231 -28.55 -4.39 -9.99
CA ASP A 231 -28.44 -3.52 -8.83
C ASP A 231 -28.07 -4.30 -7.57
N VAL A 232 -27.31 -3.66 -6.68
CA VAL A 232 -26.94 -4.18 -5.35
C VAL A 232 -27.47 -3.21 -4.29
N GLU A 233 -28.29 -3.73 -3.38
CA GLU A 233 -28.75 -2.98 -2.21
C GLU A 233 -27.70 -3.05 -1.09
N ALA A 234 -27.41 -1.91 -0.47
CA ALA A 234 -26.45 -1.82 0.62
C ALA A 234 -26.90 -0.81 1.70
N ASP A 235 -26.55 -1.08 2.95
CA ASP A 235 -26.72 -0.15 4.06
C ASP A 235 -25.45 0.69 4.26
N ILE A 236 -24.31 0.15 3.85
CA ILE A 236 -22.98 0.76 3.92
C ILE A 236 -22.27 0.53 2.59
N VAL A 237 -21.70 1.57 2.01
CA VAL A 237 -20.89 1.49 0.78
C VAL A 237 -19.47 1.99 1.07
N LEU A 238 -18.45 1.18 0.75
CA LEU A 238 -17.04 1.58 0.84
C LEU A 238 -16.41 1.62 -0.55
N LEU A 239 -15.71 2.72 -0.83
CA LEU A 239 -14.98 2.95 -2.07
C LEU A 239 -13.49 2.63 -1.86
N SER A 240 -13.00 1.63 -2.59
CA SER A 240 -11.61 1.18 -2.56
C SER A 240 -10.99 1.15 -3.96
N LEU A 241 -11.15 2.26 -4.71
CA LEU A 241 -10.85 2.39 -6.13
C LEU A 241 -9.40 2.80 -6.44
N GLY A 242 -8.54 2.77 -5.42
CA GLY A 242 -7.15 3.19 -5.51
C GLY A 242 -6.94 4.66 -5.13
N PHE A 243 -5.74 5.16 -5.43
CA PHE A 243 -5.25 6.44 -4.93
C PHE A 243 -4.76 7.35 -6.05
N ARG A 244 -4.89 8.65 -5.81
CA ARG A 244 -4.32 9.72 -6.62
C ARG A 244 -3.31 10.52 -5.78
N PRO A 245 -2.07 10.74 -6.27
CA PRO A 245 -1.07 11.54 -5.57
C PRO A 245 -1.56 12.97 -5.29
N ASN A 246 -1.22 13.51 -4.12
CA ASN A 246 -1.55 14.90 -3.73
C ASN A 246 -0.47 15.85 -4.22
N THR A 247 -0.52 16.20 -5.50
CA THR A 247 0.55 16.94 -6.19
C THR A 247 0.06 18.13 -6.99
N GLU A 248 -1.21 18.50 -6.88
CA GLU A 248 -1.82 19.55 -7.70
C GLU A 248 -1.16 20.92 -7.46
N ALA A 249 -0.79 21.21 -6.21
CA ALA A 249 -0.17 22.48 -5.82
C ALA A 249 1.28 22.66 -6.32
N PHE A 250 1.87 21.62 -6.94
CA PHE A 250 3.25 21.63 -7.39
C PHE A 250 3.34 21.66 -8.91
N GLU A 251 3.93 22.72 -9.47
CA GLU A 251 4.27 22.83 -10.90
C GLU A 251 5.63 22.16 -11.15
N LEU A 252 5.68 20.84 -11.01
CA LEU A 252 6.82 19.96 -11.22
C LEU A 252 6.48 18.87 -12.21
N ALA A 253 7.48 18.23 -12.81
CA ALA A 253 7.30 17.11 -13.73
C ALA A 253 6.57 15.95 -13.05
N LYS A 254 5.57 15.37 -13.75
CA LYS A 254 4.68 14.31 -13.22
C LYS A 254 4.57 13.15 -14.18
N ALA A 255 4.40 11.97 -13.60
CA ALA A 255 3.94 10.78 -14.33
C ALA A 255 2.45 10.91 -14.72
N THR A 256 1.96 10.00 -15.56
CA THR A 256 0.56 10.02 -16.08
C THR A 256 -0.50 9.93 -15.00
N ASN A 257 -0.19 9.30 -13.86
CA ASN A 257 -1.07 9.19 -12.69
C ASN A 257 -0.99 10.40 -11.75
N GLY A 258 -0.14 11.39 -12.05
CA GLY A 258 0.08 12.58 -11.25
C GLY A 258 1.20 12.50 -10.21
N ALA A 259 1.87 11.36 -10.05
CA ALA A 259 3.02 11.23 -9.13
C ALA A 259 4.19 12.09 -9.63
N LEU A 260 4.89 12.76 -8.72
CA LEU A 260 6.07 13.56 -9.05
C LEU A 260 7.19 12.67 -9.58
N LEU A 261 7.80 13.09 -10.68
CA LEU A 261 8.99 12.44 -11.23
C LEU A 261 10.20 12.84 -10.39
N VAL A 262 10.90 11.84 -9.90
CA VAL A 262 12.12 12.00 -9.12
C VAL A 262 13.19 11.00 -9.59
N ASP A 263 14.44 11.34 -9.32
CA ASP A 263 15.55 10.40 -9.48
C ASP A 263 15.59 9.36 -8.35
N GLU A 264 16.60 8.52 -8.36
CA GLU A 264 16.80 7.48 -7.35
C GLU A 264 17.01 8.01 -5.92
N PHE A 265 17.42 9.27 -5.77
CA PHE A 265 17.59 9.96 -4.49
C PHE A 265 16.37 10.77 -4.07
N GLY A 266 15.32 10.80 -4.89
CA GLY A 266 14.10 11.57 -4.66
C GLY A 266 14.22 13.04 -5.07
N ALA A 267 15.27 13.43 -5.81
CA ALA A 267 15.40 14.78 -6.35
C ALA A 267 14.44 15.00 -7.52
N THR A 268 13.78 16.16 -7.53
CA THR A 268 12.96 16.60 -8.66
C THR A 268 13.84 17.33 -9.69
N GLU A 269 13.25 17.91 -10.72
CA GLU A 269 13.94 18.81 -11.65
C GLU A 269 14.48 20.09 -11.00
N ASP A 270 14.03 20.41 -9.78
CA ASP A 270 14.48 21.55 -8.99
C ASP A 270 15.48 21.09 -7.92
N ALA A 271 16.68 21.64 -7.93
CA ALA A 271 17.79 21.23 -7.05
C ALA A 271 17.50 21.43 -5.54
N HIS A 272 16.48 22.19 -5.18
CA HIS A 272 16.09 22.47 -3.80
C HIS A 272 14.83 21.72 -3.37
N ILE A 273 14.22 20.93 -4.26
CA ILE A 273 12.95 20.26 -4.02
C ILE A 273 13.09 18.74 -4.22
N TYR A 274 12.71 18.00 -3.22
CA TYR A 274 12.71 16.54 -3.20
C TYR A 274 11.29 16.02 -2.94
N ALA A 275 10.97 14.83 -3.43
CA ALA A 275 9.67 14.21 -3.16
C ALA A 275 9.82 12.74 -2.76
N VAL A 276 8.96 12.27 -1.85
CA VAL A 276 9.06 10.94 -1.27
C VAL A 276 7.71 10.41 -0.78
N GLY A 277 7.54 9.09 -0.84
CA GLY A 277 6.30 8.41 -0.48
C GLY A 277 5.26 8.47 -1.59
N ASP A 278 3.98 8.33 -1.24
CA ASP A 278 2.89 8.11 -2.21
C ASP A 278 2.58 9.31 -3.12
N CYS A 279 3.29 10.42 -2.99
CA CYS A 279 3.22 11.54 -3.94
C CYS A 279 4.22 11.46 -5.08
N ALA A 280 5.18 10.53 -5.06
CA ALA A 280 6.27 10.43 -6.01
C ALA A 280 6.44 9.01 -6.57
N VAL A 281 7.14 8.91 -7.70
CA VAL A 281 7.63 7.63 -8.22
C VAL A 281 8.83 7.15 -7.42
N VAL A 282 9.15 5.86 -7.54
CA VAL A 282 10.33 5.24 -6.89
C VAL A 282 10.98 4.26 -7.84
N HIS A 283 12.31 4.11 -7.76
CA HIS A 283 13.05 3.17 -8.58
C HIS A 283 12.68 1.72 -8.24
N HIS A 284 12.21 0.95 -9.24
CA HIS A 284 11.93 -0.48 -9.10
C HIS A 284 13.13 -1.30 -9.55
N MET A 285 13.79 -2.01 -8.61
CA MET A 285 15.06 -2.70 -8.84
C MET A 285 15.03 -3.73 -9.97
N ALA A 286 13.98 -4.55 -10.02
CA ALA A 286 13.91 -5.63 -11.00
C ALA A 286 13.47 -5.15 -12.39
N LEU A 287 12.77 -4.01 -12.49
CA LEU A 287 12.43 -3.37 -13.77
C LEU A 287 13.56 -2.48 -14.29
N GLY A 288 14.41 -1.94 -13.39
CA GLY A 288 15.49 -1.04 -13.75
C GLY A 288 15.05 0.40 -14.08
N HIS A 289 13.82 0.78 -13.73
CA HIS A 289 13.30 2.15 -13.93
C HIS A 289 12.28 2.51 -12.84
N SER A 290 11.92 3.81 -12.79
CA SER A 290 10.99 4.31 -11.78
C SER A 290 9.53 3.98 -12.12
N MET A 291 8.75 3.67 -11.08
CA MET A 291 7.32 3.44 -11.14
C MET A 291 6.61 3.94 -9.89
N TYR A 292 5.29 3.92 -9.89
CA TYR A 292 4.47 4.30 -8.74
C TYR A 292 4.23 3.10 -7.83
N LEU A 293 4.73 3.17 -6.58
CA LEU A 293 4.60 2.12 -5.55
C LEU A 293 4.14 2.75 -4.22
N PRO A 294 2.83 2.98 -4.04
CA PRO A 294 2.30 3.61 -2.82
C PRO A 294 2.24 2.59 -1.67
N LEU A 295 3.39 2.31 -1.06
CA LEU A 295 3.55 1.36 0.03
C LEU A 295 4.25 2.02 1.22
N ALA A 296 3.72 1.85 2.42
CA ALA A 296 4.27 2.42 3.64
C ALA A 296 5.72 1.98 3.90
N THR A 297 6.07 0.75 3.54
CA THR A 297 7.45 0.22 3.65
C THR A 297 8.41 0.95 2.73
N THR A 298 7.99 1.25 1.50
CA THR A 298 8.75 2.03 0.51
C THR A 298 8.91 3.46 0.99
N ALA A 299 7.80 4.11 1.36
CA ALA A 299 7.78 5.49 1.85
C ALA A 299 8.73 5.71 3.04
N ASN A 300 8.69 4.85 4.05
CA ASN A 300 9.55 4.94 5.22
C ASN A 300 11.04 4.75 4.89
N LYS A 301 11.37 3.73 4.08
CA LYS A 301 12.76 3.40 3.76
C LYS A 301 13.38 4.44 2.84
N GLN A 302 12.67 4.84 1.77
CA GLN A 302 13.11 5.87 0.83
C GLN A 302 13.38 7.19 1.57
N ALA A 303 12.47 7.62 2.43
CA ALA A 303 12.60 8.85 3.21
C ALA A 303 13.84 8.85 4.11
N ARG A 304 14.14 7.72 4.74
CA ARG A 304 15.35 7.61 5.60
C ARG A 304 16.63 7.59 4.79
N MET A 305 16.64 6.92 3.64
CA MET A 305 17.80 6.91 2.73
C MET A 305 18.04 8.29 2.16
N MET A 306 16.99 9.00 1.73
CA MET A 306 17.06 10.41 1.29
C MET A 306 17.66 11.31 2.40
N ALA A 307 17.21 11.14 3.65
CA ALA A 307 17.73 11.91 4.78
C ALA A 307 19.21 11.63 5.08
N ASP A 308 19.67 10.41 4.91
CA ASP A 308 21.09 10.05 5.04
C ASP A 308 21.91 10.66 3.89
N ASN A 309 21.43 10.57 2.65
CA ASN A 309 22.09 11.12 1.47
C ASN A 309 22.22 12.64 1.56
N LEU A 310 21.12 13.36 1.84
CA LEU A 310 21.13 14.83 1.98
C LEU A 310 21.96 15.32 3.18
N ALA A 311 22.23 14.46 4.15
CA ALA A 311 23.16 14.74 5.24
C ALA A 311 24.63 14.44 4.88
N GLY A 312 24.93 14.09 3.63
CA GLY A 312 26.28 13.83 3.14
C GLY A 312 26.81 12.42 3.46
N LYS A 313 25.93 11.46 3.81
CA LYS A 313 26.32 10.06 3.94
C LYS A 313 26.27 9.38 2.59
N ASP A 314 27.25 8.54 2.31
CA ASP A 314 27.26 7.69 1.13
C ASP A 314 26.21 6.55 1.32
N THR A 315 25.01 6.78 0.82
CA THR A 315 23.92 5.80 0.85
C THR A 315 23.61 5.37 -0.58
N HIS A 316 23.82 4.09 -0.86
CA HIS A 316 23.40 3.51 -2.14
C HIS A 316 21.91 3.24 -2.09
N MET A 317 21.12 4.00 -2.85
CA MET A 317 19.70 3.70 -3.07
C MET A 317 19.59 2.60 -4.11
N THR A 318 19.35 1.38 -3.66
CA THR A 318 19.21 0.23 -4.57
C THR A 318 17.84 0.12 -5.22
N GLY A 319 16.86 0.91 -4.76
CA GLY A 319 15.46 0.83 -5.19
C GLY A 319 14.62 -0.18 -4.38
N PHE A 320 13.45 -0.51 -4.90
CA PHE A 320 12.45 -1.32 -4.22
C PHE A 320 11.88 -2.40 -5.14
N LEU A 321 11.32 -3.45 -4.58
CA LEU A 321 10.69 -4.56 -5.30
C LEU A 321 9.17 -4.51 -5.28
N GLY A 322 8.55 -3.57 -4.55
CA GLY A 322 7.10 -3.55 -4.38
C GLY A 322 6.57 -4.72 -3.56
N SER A 323 7.36 -5.29 -2.65
CA SER A 323 6.93 -6.41 -1.81
C SER A 323 5.72 -6.03 -0.98
N SER A 324 4.67 -6.83 -1.08
CA SER A 324 3.39 -6.57 -0.40
C SER A 324 2.76 -7.87 0.07
N CYS A 325 1.93 -7.78 1.08
CA CYS A 325 1.17 -8.91 1.60
C CYS A 325 -0.20 -8.47 2.12
N LEU A 326 -1.10 -9.44 2.21
CA LEU A 326 -2.48 -9.28 2.64
C LEU A 326 -2.93 -10.56 3.33
N LYS A 327 -3.78 -10.44 4.34
CA LYS A 327 -4.56 -11.56 4.90
C LYS A 327 -6.02 -11.39 4.47
N VAL A 328 -6.60 -12.44 3.91
CA VAL A 328 -8.04 -12.52 3.59
C VAL A 328 -8.55 -13.85 4.09
N LEU A 329 -9.57 -13.85 4.96
CA LEU A 329 -10.02 -15.03 5.67
C LEU A 329 -8.81 -15.73 6.35
N ASP A 330 -8.57 -16.99 6.02
CA ASP A 330 -7.42 -17.75 6.54
C ASP A 330 -6.19 -17.70 5.60
N TYR A 331 -6.27 -17.02 4.45
CA TYR A 331 -5.19 -16.99 3.48
C TYR A 331 -4.20 -15.84 3.71
N GLU A 332 -2.93 -16.17 3.64
CA GLU A 332 -1.82 -15.24 3.46
C GLU A 332 -1.54 -15.10 1.96
N LEU A 333 -1.64 -13.90 1.44
CA LEU A 333 -1.29 -13.54 0.07
C LEU A 333 -0.05 -12.67 0.10
N ALA A 334 0.99 -13.01 -0.64
CA ALA A 334 2.19 -12.17 -0.68
C ALA A 334 2.86 -12.24 -2.05
N CYS A 335 3.43 -11.11 -2.49
CA CYS A 335 4.16 -11.02 -3.76
C CYS A 335 5.33 -10.05 -3.65
N THR A 336 6.28 -10.18 -4.56
CA THR A 336 7.46 -9.33 -4.64
C THR A 336 8.04 -9.30 -6.06
N GLY A 337 8.66 -8.20 -6.45
CA GLY A 337 9.30 -8.05 -7.75
C GLY A 337 8.31 -7.90 -8.91
N VAL A 338 8.64 -8.50 -10.04
CA VAL A 338 7.91 -8.35 -11.29
C VAL A 338 6.89 -9.47 -11.45
N SER A 339 5.61 -9.15 -11.63
CA SER A 339 4.60 -10.10 -12.08
C SER A 339 4.65 -10.25 -13.62
N GLU A 340 4.03 -11.31 -14.17
CA GLU A 340 3.93 -11.46 -15.64
C GLU A 340 3.18 -10.30 -16.30
N LEU A 341 2.14 -9.78 -15.63
CA LEU A 341 1.41 -8.60 -16.10
C LEU A 341 2.33 -7.37 -16.18
N LEU A 342 3.06 -7.11 -15.11
CA LEU A 342 3.99 -5.99 -15.05
C LEU A 342 5.12 -6.14 -16.09
N ALA A 343 5.66 -7.35 -16.27
CA ALA A 343 6.64 -7.64 -17.29
C ALA A 343 6.11 -7.35 -18.70
N LYS A 344 4.86 -7.74 -18.99
CA LYS A 344 4.19 -7.47 -20.26
C LYS A 344 3.99 -5.98 -20.50
N GLU A 345 3.53 -5.22 -19.48
CA GLU A 345 3.33 -3.76 -19.57
C GLU A 345 4.65 -3.02 -19.90
N HIS A 346 5.79 -3.58 -19.44
CA HIS A 346 7.12 -2.99 -19.63
C HIS A 346 7.96 -3.68 -20.71
N ASN A 347 7.36 -4.56 -21.52
CA ASN A 347 8.06 -5.32 -22.60
C ASN A 347 9.29 -6.08 -22.10
N MET A 348 9.26 -6.57 -20.86
CA MET A 348 10.31 -7.38 -20.26
C MET A 348 10.11 -8.85 -20.61
N ALA A 349 11.13 -9.52 -21.13
CA ALA A 349 11.08 -10.95 -21.38
C ALA A 349 11.20 -11.73 -20.06
N VAL A 350 10.19 -12.53 -19.75
CA VAL A 350 10.18 -13.37 -18.57
C VAL A 350 9.64 -14.77 -18.88
N LYS A 351 10.02 -15.74 -18.06
CA LYS A 351 9.30 -17.02 -17.88
C LYS A 351 8.69 -17.06 -16.48
N ALA A 352 7.65 -17.85 -16.35
CA ALA A 352 7.05 -18.14 -15.04
C ALA A 352 6.84 -19.64 -14.87
N SER A 353 6.89 -20.10 -13.62
CA SER A 353 6.49 -21.44 -13.23
C SER A 353 5.69 -21.42 -11.96
N THR A 354 4.63 -22.21 -11.90
CA THR A 354 3.73 -22.30 -10.74
C THR A 354 3.74 -23.73 -10.22
N ILE A 355 3.81 -23.87 -8.91
CA ILE A 355 3.65 -25.15 -8.21
C ILE A 355 2.53 -25.06 -7.18
N ALA A 356 1.90 -26.19 -6.90
CA ALA A 356 1.11 -26.42 -5.69
C ALA A 356 1.86 -27.44 -4.82
N ASP A 357 2.04 -27.12 -3.56
CA ASP A 357 2.76 -27.96 -2.59
C ASP A 357 2.11 -27.84 -1.21
N LYS A 358 2.72 -28.42 -0.19
CA LYS A 358 2.30 -28.34 1.21
C LYS A 358 3.25 -27.44 2.00
N ASN A 359 2.71 -26.69 2.95
CA ASN A 359 3.47 -25.74 3.77
C ASN A 359 4.39 -26.44 4.79
N GLN A 360 4.07 -27.67 5.20
CA GLN A 360 4.78 -28.46 6.23
C GLN A 360 4.61 -29.97 5.99
N THR A 361 5.15 -30.82 6.85
CA THR A 361 5.03 -32.29 6.74
C THR A 361 3.64 -32.79 7.14
N ASP A 362 3.20 -33.90 6.57
CA ASP A 362 1.86 -34.50 6.74
C ASP A 362 1.65 -35.11 8.13
N TYR A 363 2.70 -35.62 8.77
CA TYR A 363 2.61 -36.19 10.12
C TYR A 363 2.58 -35.14 11.24
N TYR A 364 2.65 -33.85 10.89
CA TYR A 364 2.43 -32.75 11.84
C TYR A 364 1.06 -32.11 11.59
N PRO A 365 0.23 -31.86 12.63
CA PRO A 365 -1.13 -31.36 12.48
C PRO A 365 -1.21 -30.04 11.70
N ASN A 366 -2.35 -29.83 11.00
CA ASN A 366 -2.66 -28.61 10.27
C ASN A 366 -1.71 -28.32 9.09
N GLN A 367 -1.36 -29.38 8.33
CA GLN A 367 -0.75 -29.19 7.03
C GLN A 367 -1.76 -28.53 6.08
N GLU A 368 -1.33 -27.50 5.38
CA GLU A 368 -2.15 -26.72 4.44
C GLU A 368 -1.47 -26.63 3.07
N ASP A 369 -2.29 -26.35 2.07
CA ASP A 369 -1.81 -26.08 0.73
C ASP A 369 -1.09 -24.74 0.64
N ILE A 370 -0.06 -24.69 -0.19
CA ILE A 370 0.65 -23.49 -0.57
C ILE A 370 0.93 -23.48 -2.07
N LYS A 371 0.60 -22.40 -2.74
CA LYS A 371 0.94 -22.17 -4.14
C LYS A 371 2.11 -21.20 -4.21
N VAL A 372 3.09 -21.51 -5.06
CA VAL A 372 4.26 -20.66 -5.30
C VAL A 372 4.41 -20.47 -6.80
N LYS A 373 4.47 -19.21 -7.21
CA LYS A 373 4.79 -18.81 -8.57
C LYS A 373 6.11 -18.04 -8.55
N LEU A 374 7.04 -18.43 -9.42
CA LEU A 374 8.30 -17.74 -9.67
C LEU A 374 8.26 -17.09 -11.05
N VAL A 375 8.77 -15.85 -11.13
CA VAL A 375 9.02 -15.13 -12.38
C VAL A 375 10.52 -14.91 -12.51
N TYR A 376 11.10 -15.28 -13.65
CA TYR A 376 12.54 -15.28 -13.86
C TYR A 376 12.93 -14.98 -15.31
N HIS A 377 14.17 -14.58 -15.52
CA HIS A 377 14.71 -14.28 -16.85
C HIS A 377 14.83 -15.57 -17.69
N PRO A 378 14.37 -15.59 -18.95
CA PRO A 378 14.27 -16.83 -19.75
C PRO A 378 15.59 -17.53 -20.02
N ASP A 379 16.69 -16.77 -20.15
CA ASP A 379 18.01 -17.33 -20.53
C ASP A 379 18.94 -17.48 -19.33
N THR A 380 18.92 -16.55 -18.38
CA THR A 380 19.85 -16.56 -17.23
C THR A 380 19.26 -17.23 -16.01
N HIS A 381 17.94 -17.45 -15.99
CA HIS A 381 17.17 -17.96 -14.88
C HIS A 381 17.27 -17.13 -13.58
N VAL A 382 17.75 -15.87 -13.68
CA VAL A 382 17.78 -14.95 -12.54
C VAL A 382 16.35 -14.61 -12.11
N LEU A 383 16.10 -14.70 -10.82
CA LEU A 383 14.80 -14.40 -10.21
C LEU A 383 14.47 -12.92 -10.37
N LEU A 384 13.25 -12.62 -10.81
CA LEU A 384 12.74 -11.28 -11.05
C LEU A 384 11.52 -10.96 -10.19
N GLY A 385 10.75 -11.97 -9.79
CA GLY A 385 9.55 -11.80 -8.99
C GLY A 385 8.94 -13.12 -8.56
N GLY A 386 7.83 -13.01 -7.83
CA GLY A 386 7.01 -14.16 -7.51
C GLY A 386 5.85 -13.85 -6.57
N GLU A 387 4.94 -14.79 -6.54
CA GLU A 387 3.67 -14.75 -5.83
C GLU A 387 3.55 -16.01 -4.97
N ILE A 388 3.12 -15.89 -3.72
CA ILE A 388 2.89 -17.03 -2.84
C ILE A 388 1.55 -16.84 -2.13
N ILE A 389 0.70 -17.86 -2.20
CA ILE A 389 -0.61 -17.89 -1.54
C ILE A 389 -0.74 -19.20 -0.76
N GLY A 390 -1.18 -19.11 0.50
CA GLY A 390 -1.45 -20.26 1.34
C GLY A 390 -2.00 -19.82 2.69
N LYS A 391 -2.53 -20.75 3.48
CA LYS A 391 -3.08 -20.40 4.80
C LYS A 391 -2.00 -20.13 5.85
N LYS A 392 -0.76 -20.56 5.62
CA LYS A 392 0.33 -20.37 6.57
C LYS A 392 1.69 -20.36 5.88
N GLY A 393 2.50 -19.34 6.19
CA GLY A 393 3.92 -19.29 5.82
C GLY A 393 4.20 -18.71 4.43
N ALA A 394 3.22 -18.11 3.74
CA ALA A 394 3.42 -17.45 2.47
C ALA A 394 4.26 -16.17 2.60
N VAL A 395 3.93 -15.32 3.57
CA VAL A 395 4.62 -14.03 3.77
C VAL A 395 6.10 -14.22 4.10
N GLY A 396 6.43 -15.17 4.97
CA GLY A 396 7.84 -15.47 5.32
C GLY A 396 8.66 -15.90 4.12
N ARG A 397 8.08 -16.72 3.23
CA ARG A 397 8.73 -17.20 2.01
C ARG A 397 8.90 -16.09 0.96
N VAL A 398 7.93 -15.17 0.84
CA VAL A 398 8.08 -13.99 -0.04
C VAL A 398 9.21 -13.08 0.45
N ASN A 399 9.40 -12.92 1.76
CA ASN A 399 10.54 -12.17 2.27
C ASN A 399 11.89 -12.83 1.90
N ALA A 400 11.98 -14.16 1.96
CA ALA A 400 13.17 -14.89 1.48
C ALA A 400 13.38 -14.70 -0.03
N LEU A 401 12.30 -14.78 -0.81
CA LEU A 401 12.34 -14.55 -2.26
C LEU A 401 12.77 -13.11 -2.60
N ALA A 402 12.32 -12.11 -1.86
CA ALA A 402 12.75 -10.73 -2.04
C ALA A 402 14.27 -10.57 -1.86
N VAL A 403 14.85 -11.23 -0.84
CA VAL A 403 16.30 -11.26 -0.64
C VAL A 403 17.01 -11.97 -1.81
N ALA A 404 16.47 -13.09 -2.28
CA ALA A 404 17.02 -13.83 -3.42
C ALA A 404 17.03 -12.98 -4.72
N ILE A 405 15.97 -12.22 -4.98
CA ILE A 405 15.89 -11.30 -6.13
C ILE A 405 16.95 -10.19 -6.03
N VAL A 406 17.08 -9.56 -4.86
CA VAL A 406 18.10 -8.52 -4.62
C VAL A 406 19.51 -9.09 -4.81
N ALA A 407 19.75 -10.32 -4.37
CA ALA A 407 21.01 -11.03 -4.56
C ALA A 407 21.21 -11.55 -5.99
N LYS A 408 20.25 -11.34 -6.91
CA LYS A 408 20.27 -11.83 -8.29
C LYS A 408 20.50 -13.35 -8.38
N MET A 409 19.91 -14.09 -7.45
CA MET A 409 19.97 -15.55 -7.45
C MET A 409 19.21 -16.13 -8.65
N THR A 410 19.68 -17.28 -9.13
CA THR A 410 18.97 -18.06 -10.15
C THR A 410 17.95 -19.00 -9.50
N THR A 411 17.02 -19.52 -10.32
CA THR A 411 16.06 -20.55 -9.90
C THR A 411 16.76 -21.79 -9.36
N GLU A 412 17.88 -22.21 -9.99
CA GLU A 412 18.68 -23.35 -9.53
C GLU A 412 19.30 -23.11 -8.15
N GLN A 413 19.86 -21.92 -7.91
CA GLN A 413 20.39 -21.54 -6.59
C GLN A 413 19.30 -21.54 -5.52
N LEU A 414 18.10 -21.05 -5.83
CA LEU A 414 16.95 -21.13 -4.93
C LEU A 414 16.55 -22.58 -4.65
N GLY A 415 16.58 -23.44 -5.68
CA GLY A 415 16.24 -24.86 -5.58
C GLY A 415 17.13 -25.64 -4.61
N TYR A 416 18.38 -25.22 -4.43
CA TYR A 416 19.35 -25.86 -3.51
C TYR A 416 19.65 -25.00 -2.27
N MET A 417 18.90 -23.94 -2.02
CA MET A 417 19.11 -23.09 -0.83
C MET A 417 18.85 -23.88 0.43
N ASP A 418 19.76 -23.75 1.42
CA ASP A 418 19.65 -24.40 2.72
C ASP A 418 18.64 -23.65 3.62
N PHE A 419 17.36 -23.95 3.44
CA PHE A 419 16.28 -23.41 4.28
C PHE A 419 16.11 -24.23 5.55
N CYS A 420 15.67 -23.59 6.62
CA CYS A 420 15.38 -24.25 7.89
C CYS A 420 14.27 -25.30 7.72
N TYR A 421 14.50 -26.48 8.31
CA TYR A 421 13.52 -27.54 8.38
C TYR A 421 13.22 -27.96 9.82
N ALA A 422 11.94 -28.01 10.14
CA ALA A 422 11.39 -28.86 11.19
C ALA A 422 9.91 -29.13 10.85
N PRO A 423 9.32 -30.27 11.30
CA PRO A 423 7.96 -30.68 10.91
C PRO A 423 6.87 -29.60 10.99
N PRO A 424 6.84 -28.69 12.00
CA PRO A 424 5.82 -27.64 12.11
C PRO A 424 5.96 -26.47 11.13
N PHE A 425 7.08 -26.34 10.41
CA PHE A 425 7.41 -25.13 9.66
C PHE A 425 7.60 -25.35 8.17
N SER A 426 8.09 -26.52 7.78
CA SER A 426 8.45 -26.80 6.40
C SER A 426 8.50 -28.31 6.15
N ARG A 427 8.63 -28.69 4.89
CA ARG A 427 9.12 -30.01 4.47
C ARG A 427 10.64 -29.96 4.35
N THR A 428 11.30 -31.10 4.25
CA THR A 428 12.76 -31.20 4.04
C THR A 428 13.20 -30.44 2.77
N TRP A 429 12.36 -30.47 1.73
CA TRP A 429 12.41 -29.58 0.58
C TRP A 429 11.31 -28.55 0.77
N ASP A 430 11.68 -27.32 1.12
CA ASP A 430 10.72 -26.21 1.25
C ASP A 430 10.02 -25.95 -0.11
N ALA A 431 8.81 -25.41 -0.07
CA ALA A 431 8.08 -25.07 -1.28
C ALA A 431 8.88 -24.15 -2.23
N LEU A 432 9.76 -23.27 -1.69
CA LEU A 432 10.68 -22.47 -2.50
C LEU A 432 11.75 -23.33 -3.19
N ASN A 433 12.29 -24.35 -2.52
CA ASN A 433 13.22 -25.27 -3.16
C ASN A 433 12.54 -26.04 -4.31
N VAL A 434 11.32 -26.54 -4.07
CA VAL A 434 10.53 -27.24 -5.08
C VAL A 434 10.26 -26.33 -6.28
N ALA A 435 9.82 -25.09 -6.02
CA ALA A 435 9.57 -24.11 -7.08
C ALA A 435 10.83 -23.80 -7.91
N GLY A 436 11.98 -23.60 -7.25
CA GLY A 436 13.26 -23.35 -7.91
C GLY A 436 13.70 -24.52 -8.79
N ASN A 437 13.53 -25.76 -8.32
CA ASN A 437 13.90 -26.97 -9.08
C ASN A 437 12.96 -27.27 -10.27
N VAL A 438 11.72 -26.80 -10.23
CA VAL A 438 10.74 -26.96 -11.33
C VAL A 438 10.92 -25.87 -12.39
N ALA A 439 11.38 -24.68 -12.01
CA ALA A 439 11.60 -23.55 -12.90
C ALA A 439 12.80 -23.80 -13.85
N LYS A 440 12.53 -23.90 -15.18
CA LYS A 440 13.54 -24.24 -16.22
C LYS A 440 13.43 -23.31 -17.43
#